data_420d3ccdafcef5b199a2430970f3edd0
#
_entry.id   420d3ccdafcef5b199a2430970f3edd0
#
_cell.length_a   1.000
_cell.length_b   1.000
_cell.length_c   1.000
_cell.angle_alpha   90.00
_cell.angle_beta   90.00
_cell.angle_gamma   90.00
#
_symmetry.space_group_name_H-M   'P 1'
#
loop_
_entity.id
_entity.type
_entity.pdbx_description
1 polymer ?
#
loop_
_entity_poly.entity_id
_entity_poly.type
_entity_poly.pdbx_seq_one_letter_code
_entity_poly.pdbx_strand_id
1 'polypeptide(L)'
;MEMIEFNKDLLEELLAAARRNPRLRQGRDMRTSEADSSQRMLNALLPETVVAVHRHPRSAETVVCLRGRMDEVILEERDGRLVETERIRLCPEEGCYGCQVPPGAWHTVEVVEPSVILEAKDGAYGADGSEMWNNKNIHNMSIFAGKTLMITGGTGSFGNAVLNRFLRTDIGEIRIFSRDEKKQDDMRHEYQVKYPDVAHKIKFFIGDVRDLQSCRNAMPGVDYIFHAAALKQVPSCEFFPMEAVKTNVIGTDNVLTAAIEAGVGAVICLSTDKAAYPINAMGTTKAVEEKIAVAKSRYSGKTKICCTRYGNVMCSRGSVIPLWIDQIRNGNPITITEPRMTRFIMSLEEAVDLVLFAFEHGHNGDILVQKAPACTIQTQAEAVCELFGGKKEEIKVIGIRHGEKMYETLLTNEECAKAEDMGNFYRVPADNRSLNYDKFFTEGDQKRCDLTEFNSNNTRRLDLEETKAKIAALEYIQNELKGIENIAK
;
A
#
# COMPACT_ATOMS: atom_id res chain seq x y z
N MET A 1 -7.67 -25.11 37.81
CA MET A 1 -6.64 -24.35 37.06
C MET A 1 -5.54 -25.36 36.77
N GLU A 2 -5.28 -25.64 35.54
CA GLU A 2 -4.29 -26.63 35.13
C GLU A 2 -2.91 -25.98 35.12
N MET A 3 -1.91 -26.62 35.69
CA MET A 3 -0.54 -26.12 35.70
C MET A 3 0.08 -26.35 34.31
N ILE A 4 0.69 -25.33 33.72
CA ILE A 4 1.33 -25.42 32.40
C ILE A 4 2.83 -25.56 32.61
N GLU A 5 3.40 -26.64 32.09
CA GLU A 5 4.83 -26.88 32.09
C GLU A 5 5.47 -26.38 30.80
N PHE A 6 6.57 -25.64 30.91
CA PHE A 6 7.40 -25.26 29.77
C PHE A 6 8.41 -26.37 29.46
N ASN A 7 7.89 -27.47 28.92
CA ASN A 7 8.68 -28.64 28.59
C ASN A 7 9.01 -28.74 27.10
N LYS A 8 9.84 -29.70 26.74
CA LYS A 8 10.29 -29.90 25.35
C LYS A 8 9.14 -30.07 24.37
N ASP A 9 8.09 -30.78 24.75
CA ASP A 9 6.97 -31.10 23.87
C ASP A 9 6.17 -29.84 23.53
N LEU A 10 5.92 -28.95 24.50
CA LEU A 10 5.28 -27.66 24.28
C LEU A 10 6.10 -26.76 23.32
N LEU A 11 7.42 -26.72 23.52
CA LEU A 11 8.28 -25.90 22.65
C LEU A 11 8.30 -26.44 21.21
N GLU A 12 8.32 -27.76 21.02
CA GLU A 12 8.25 -28.38 19.69
C GLU A 12 6.88 -28.14 19.03
N GLU A 13 5.78 -28.22 19.77
CA GLU A 13 4.43 -27.91 19.30
C GLU A 13 4.37 -26.47 18.73
N LEU A 14 4.87 -25.50 19.50
CA LEU A 14 4.90 -24.09 19.09
C LEU A 14 5.77 -23.87 17.86
N LEU A 15 6.96 -24.47 17.78
CA LEU A 15 7.81 -24.40 16.60
C LEU A 15 7.17 -25.05 15.37
N ALA A 16 6.49 -26.18 15.56
CA ALA A 16 5.76 -26.83 14.47
C ALA A 16 4.59 -25.96 13.95
N ALA A 17 3.91 -25.25 14.86
CA ALA A 17 2.88 -24.28 14.48
C ALA A 17 3.47 -23.06 13.78
N ALA A 18 4.61 -22.53 14.24
CA ALA A 18 5.31 -21.43 13.58
C ALA A 18 5.73 -21.77 12.13
N ARG A 19 6.18 -23.02 11.87
CA ARG A 19 6.53 -23.47 10.51
C ARG A 19 5.34 -23.46 9.54
N ARG A 20 4.11 -23.58 10.04
CA ARG A 20 2.88 -23.53 9.24
C ARG A 20 2.28 -22.13 9.15
N ASN A 21 2.79 -21.18 9.94
CA ASN A 21 2.31 -19.82 9.96
C ASN A 21 3.05 -18.99 8.91
N PRO A 22 2.36 -18.27 8.00
CA PRO A 22 2.99 -17.41 7.00
C PRO A 22 3.91 -16.32 7.57
N ARG A 23 3.72 -15.95 8.85
CA ARG A 23 4.58 -14.99 9.56
C ARG A 23 5.83 -15.63 10.16
N LEU A 24 6.03 -16.94 9.97
CA LEU A 24 7.13 -17.72 10.56
C LEU A 24 7.22 -17.60 12.09
N ARG A 25 6.08 -17.32 12.74
CA ARG A 25 5.99 -17.18 14.20
C ARG A 25 4.65 -17.66 14.74
N GLN A 26 4.66 -18.11 15.99
CA GLN A 26 3.46 -18.53 16.71
C GLN A 26 3.54 -18.10 18.17
N GLY A 27 2.59 -17.26 18.57
CA GLY A 27 2.41 -16.87 19.97
C GLY A 27 1.45 -17.78 20.72
N ARG A 28 1.67 -17.95 22.02
CA ARG A 28 0.72 -18.52 22.98
C ARG A 28 0.58 -17.57 24.16
N ASP A 29 -0.62 -17.04 24.34
CA ASP A 29 -0.95 -16.16 25.45
C ASP A 29 -1.02 -16.98 26.76
N MET A 30 -0.27 -16.55 27.77
CA MET A 30 -0.20 -17.19 29.08
C MET A 30 -1.00 -16.44 30.16
N ARG A 31 -1.73 -15.40 29.78
CA ARG A 31 -2.62 -14.68 30.68
C ARG A 31 -3.80 -15.56 31.09
N THR A 32 -4.33 -15.30 32.26
CA THR A 32 -5.49 -16.02 32.80
C THR A 32 -6.82 -15.38 32.43
N SER A 33 -6.79 -14.08 32.03
CA SER A 33 -7.95 -13.34 31.55
C SER A 33 -7.52 -12.16 30.68
N GLU A 34 -8.43 -11.59 29.92
CA GLU A 34 -8.19 -10.36 29.14
C GLU A 34 -7.94 -9.13 30.04
N ALA A 35 -8.43 -9.14 31.26
CA ALA A 35 -8.23 -8.09 32.26
C ALA A 35 -6.91 -8.21 33.00
N ASP A 36 -6.06 -9.17 32.67
CA ASP A 36 -4.77 -9.37 33.33
C ASP A 36 -3.85 -8.17 33.05
N SER A 37 -3.36 -7.55 34.10
CA SER A 37 -2.55 -6.33 34.04
C SER A 37 -1.09 -6.58 33.66
N SER A 38 -0.69 -7.81 33.42
CA SER A 38 0.63 -8.16 32.90
C SER A 38 0.52 -9.08 31.68
N GLN A 39 1.35 -8.85 30.70
CA GLN A 39 1.47 -9.69 29.51
C GLN A 39 2.51 -10.77 29.77
N ARG A 40 2.18 -11.99 29.35
CA ARG A 40 3.07 -13.13 29.39
C ARG A 40 2.79 -13.97 28.17
N MET A 41 3.77 -14.00 27.25
CA MET A 41 3.64 -14.64 25.96
C MET A 41 4.78 -15.62 25.74
N LEU A 42 4.45 -16.85 25.32
CA LEU A 42 5.44 -17.70 24.67
C LEU A 42 5.38 -17.44 23.18
N ASN A 43 6.52 -17.14 22.56
CA ASN A 43 6.63 -16.90 21.13
C ASN A 43 7.65 -17.84 20.52
N ALA A 44 7.19 -18.68 19.59
CA ALA A 44 8.06 -19.44 18.70
C ALA A 44 8.35 -18.63 17.46
N LEU A 45 9.62 -18.45 17.12
CA LEU A 45 10.13 -17.61 16.06
C LEU A 45 11.08 -18.45 15.18
N LEU A 46 10.95 -18.35 13.87
CA LEU A 46 11.85 -19.00 12.92
C LEU A 46 12.81 -17.97 12.28
N PRO A 47 13.95 -18.37 11.77
CA PRO A 47 14.75 -17.51 10.90
C PRO A 47 13.89 -16.84 9.83
N GLU A 48 14.22 -15.60 9.46
CA GLU A 48 13.44 -14.74 8.55
C GLU A 48 12.13 -14.20 9.14
N THR A 49 11.78 -14.50 10.39
CA THR A 49 10.69 -13.81 11.08
C THR A 49 10.98 -12.31 11.15
N VAL A 50 10.06 -11.50 10.64
CA VAL A 50 10.15 -10.05 10.78
C VAL A 50 9.36 -9.60 12.00
N VAL A 51 10.06 -9.06 13.00
CA VAL A 51 9.47 -8.34 14.13
C VAL A 51 9.70 -6.84 13.88
N ALA A 52 8.62 -6.09 13.74
CA ALA A 52 8.77 -4.65 13.52
C ALA A 52 9.41 -3.99 14.74
N VAL A 53 10.28 -3.00 14.51
CA VAL A 53 10.88 -2.23 15.61
C VAL A 53 9.78 -1.52 16.39
N HIS A 54 9.80 -1.66 17.71
CA HIS A 54 8.81 -1.07 18.60
C HIS A 54 9.42 -0.68 19.94
N ARG A 55 8.66 0.01 20.75
CA ARG A 55 9.03 0.34 22.13
C ARG A 55 7.83 0.30 23.06
N HIS A 56 8.11 0.12 24.34
CA HIS A 56 7.15 0.19 25.44
C HIS A 56 7.45 1.41 26.30
N PRO A 57 6.78 2.57 26.10
CA PRO A 57 7.17 3.82 26.77
C PRO A 57 7.08 3.76 28.30
N ARG A 58 6.20 2.89 28.83
CA ARG A 58 5.82 2.87 30.26
C ARG A 58 6.29 1.62 31.01
N SER A 59 6.70 0.57 30.31
CA SER A 59 7.08 -0.70 30.92
C SER A 59 8.40 -1.22 30.35
N ALA A 60 9.17 -1.90 31.20
CA ALA A 60 10.25 -2.75 30.72
C ALA A 60 9.68 -4.04 30.16
N GLU A 61 10.37 -4.63 29.21
CA GLU A 61 10.07 -5.98 28.69
C GLU A 61 11.17 -6.94 29.08
N THR A 62 10.81 -8.06 29.65
CA THR A 62 11.75 -9.15 29.96
C THR A 62 11.60 -10.22 28.89
N VAL A 63 12.70 -10.51 28.20
CA VAL A 63 12.78 -11.55 27.18
C VAL A 63 13.67 -12.68 27.71
N VAL A 64 13.13 -13.90 27.76
CA VAL A 64 13.88 -15.11 28.16
C VAL A 64 13.87 -16.10 27.00
N CYS A 65 15.04 -16.43 26.49
CA CYS A 65 15.18 -17.46 25.48
C CYS A 65 15.17 -18.84 26.15
N LEU A 66 14.15 -19.62 25.85
CA LEU A 66 14.01 -20.97 26.37
C LEU A 66 14.71 -22.01 25.49
N ARG A 67 14.87 -21.70 24.20
CA ARG A 67 15.47 -22.54 23.20
C ARG A 67 15.88 -21.75 21.97
N GLY A 68 16.97 -22.17 21.32
CA GLY A 68 17.44 -21.62 20.04
C GLY A 68 18.47 -20.51 20.21
N ARG A 69 18.63 -19.70 19.18
CA ARG A 69 19.58 -18.60 19.12
C ARG A 69 18.96 -17.41 18.42
N MET A 70 18.99 -16.26 19.06
CA MET A 70 18.48 -15.02 18.51
C MET A 70 19.23 -13.81 19.07
N ASP A 71 19.11 -12.68 18.42
CA ASP A 71 19.63 -11.41 18.87
C ASP A 71 18.48 -10.49 19.27
N GLU A 72 18.55 -9.93 20.48
CA GLU A 72 17.78 -8.75 20.86
C GLU A 72 18.58 -7.52 20.44
N VAL A 73 17.96 -6.65 19.61
CA VAL A 73 18.62 -5.50 19.01
C VAL A 73 18.00 -4.23 19.55
N ILE A 74 18.81 -3.43 20.22
CA ILE A 74 18.41 -2.12 20.77
C ILE A 74 18.85 -1.02 19.80
N LEU A 75 17.91 -0.09 19.56
CA LEU A 75 18.13 0.99 18.61
C LEU A 75 17.85 2.35 19.27
N GLU A 76 18.54 3.36 18.82
CA GLU A 76 18.35 4.74 19.22
C GLU A 76 17.96 5.61 18.03
N GLU A 77 17.03 6.52 18.26
CA GLU A 77 16.69 7.51 17.24
C GLU A 77 17.74 8.63 17.21
N ARG A 78 18.44 8.76 16.09
CA ARG A 78 19.38 9.85 15.82
C ARG A 78 19.05 10.46 14.46
N ASP A 79 18.74 11.75 14.45
CA ASP A 79 18.38 12.50 13.23
C ASP A 79 17.24 11.85 12.42
N GLY A 80 16.22 11.32 13.11
CA GLY A 80 15.08 10.64 12.48
C GLY A 80 15.39 9.26 11.93
N ARG A 81 16.52 8.66 12.29
CA ARG A 81 16.93 7.30 11.91
C ARG A 81 17.15 6.45 13.15
N LEU A 82 16.84 5.17 13.02
CA LEU A 82 17.25 4.20 14.03
C LEU A 82 18.68 3.74 13.75
N VAL A 83 19.51 3.86 14.77
CA VAL A 83 20.88 3.36 14.75
C VAL A 83 20.97 2.25 15.79
N GLU A 84 21.47 1.09 15.42
CA GLU A 84 21.76 0.02 16.36
C GLU A 84 22.80 0.50 17.37
N THR A 85 22.49 0.40 18.65
CA THR A 85 23.38 0.81 19.74
C THR A 85 23.86 -0.37 20.56
N GLU A 86 23.07 -1.43 20.62
CA GLU A 86 23.39 -2.62 21.38
C GLU A 86 22.75 -3.85 20.74
N ARG A 87 23.45 -5.00 20.81
CA ARG A 87 22.98 -6.30 20.34
C ARG A 87 23.33 -7.34 21.37
N ILE A 88 22.34 -8.04 21.89
CA ILE A 88 22.49 -9.08 22.89
C ILE A 88 22.14 -10.43 22.28
N ARG A 89 23.13 -11.31 22.15
CA ARG A 89 22.91 -12.69 21.72
C ARG A 89 22.27 -13.51 22.82
N LEU A 90 21.03 -13.95 22.62
CA LEU A 90 20.34 -14.88 23.52
C LEU A 90 20.49 -16.29 22.99
N CYS A 91 21.19 -17.12 23.75
CA CYS A 91 21.44 -18.52 23.43
C CYS A 91 21.67 -19.31 24.73
N PRO A 92 20.71 -20.11 25.19
CA PRO A 92 20.84 -20.89 26.42
C PRO A 92 22.05 -21.83 26.41
N GLU A 93 22.42 -22.36 25.24
CA GLU A 93 23.58 -23.25 25.10
C GLU A 93 24.92 -22.51 25.28
N GLU A 94 24.96 -21.20 25.04
CA GLU A 94 26.10 -20.33 25.26
C GLU A 94 26.06 -19.61 26.63
N GLY A 95 25.03 -19.88 27.43
CA GLY A 95 24.90 -19.37 28.82
C GLY A 95 24.25 -17.98 28.93
N CYS A 96 23.70 -17.42 27.82
CA CYS A 96 22.93 -16.20 27.84
C CYS A 96 21.44 -16.53 27.66
N TYR A 97 20.68 -16.42 28.75
CA TYR A 97 19.31 -16.90 28.83
C TYR A 97 18.24 -15.82 28.55
N GLY A 98 18.57 -14.55 28.67
CA GLY A 98 17.60 -13.48 28.49
C GLY A 98 18.17 -12.11 28.77
N CYS A 99 17.34 -11.10 28.51
CA CYS A 99 17.66 -9.70 28.80
C CYS A 99 16.42 -8.96 29.27
N GLN A 100 16.62 -7.73 29.75
CA GLN A 100 15.55 -6.80 30.07
C GLN A 100 15.71 -5.55 29.24
N VAL A 101 14.74 -5.31 28.35
CA VAL A 101 14.65 -4.09 27.54
C VAL A 101 14.08 -2.97 28.41
N PRO A 102 14.78 -1.84 28.57
CA PRO A 102 14.31 -0.75 29.42
C PRO A 102 13.10 -0.02 28.81
N PRO A 103 12.27 0.66 29.63
CA PRO A 103 11.16 1.45 29.12
C PRO A 103 11.62 2.50 28.09
N GLY A 104 10.88 2.63 27.00
CA GLY A 104 11.14 3.62 25.97
C GLY A 104 12.24 3.25 24.96
N ALA A 105 12.99 2.19 25.16
CA ALA A 105 13.99 1.74 24.20
C ALA A 105 13.35 1.14 22.95
N TRP A 106 13.76 1.63 21.77
CA TRP A 106 13.41 1.00 20.51
C TRP A 106 14.13 -0.33 20.36
N HIS A 107 13.41 -1.40 20.04
CA HIS A 107 14.00 -2.73 19.94
C HIS A 107 13.31 -3.62 18.92
N THR A 108 14.00 -4.65 18.50
CA THR A 108 13.51 -5.74 17.66
C THR A 108 14.33 -6.99 17.89
N VAL A 109 13.90 -8.10 17.28
CA VAL A 109 14.63 -9.37 17.35
C VAL A 109 15.08 -9.85 15.98
N GLU A 110 16.25 -10.45 15.91
CA GLU A 110 16.76 -11.17 14.75
C GLU A 110 16.98 -12.63 15.10
N VAL A 111 16.28 -13.52 14.42
CA VAL A 111 16.27 -14.95 14.75
C VAL A 111 17.35 -15.66 13.94
N VAL A 112 18.33 -16.24 14.61
CA VAL A 112 19.45 -16.96 13.98
C VAL A 112 19.12 -18.45 13.79
N GLU A 113 18.49 -19.06 14.79
CA GLU A 113 18.02 -20.44 14.77
C GLU A 113 16.59 -20.51 15.28
N PRO A 114 15.80 -21.53 14.92
CA PRO A 114 14.43 -21.68 15.45
C PRO A 114 14.40 -21.54 16.97
N SER A 115 13.78 -20.48 17.47
CA SER A 115 13.81 -20.08 18.87
C SER A 115 12.44 -20.07 19.50
N VAL A 116 12.39 -20.31 20.80
CA VAL A 116 11.19 -20.08 21.63
C VAL A 116 11.58 -19.19 22.79
N ILE A 117 10.85 -18.09 22.95
CA ILE A 117 11.07 -17.11 24.00
C ILE A 117 9.83 -16.96 24.89
N LEU A 118 10.04 -16.54 26.12
CA LEU A 118 9.04 -16.00 27.01
C LEU A 118 9.25 -14.48 27.09
N GLU A 119 8.22 -13.74 26.70
CA GLU A 119 8.14 -12.29 26.89
C GLU A 119 7.21 -11.97 28.04
N ALA A 120 7.65 -11.08 28.95
CA ALA A 120 6.85 -10.61 30.07
C ALA A 120 6.99 -9.09 30.20
N LYS A 121 5.84 -8.39 30.30
CA LYS A 121 5.78 -6.94 30.53
C LYS A 121 4.51 -6.54 31.25
N ASP A 122 4.55 -5.37 31.90
CA ASP A 122 3.40 -4.79 32.56
C ASP A 122 2.46 -4.09 31.55
N GLY A 123 1.18 -4.07 31.89
CA GLY A 123 0.12 -3.47 31.08
C GLY A 123 -0.77 -4.53 30.40
N ALA A 124 -2.05 -4.22 30.23
CA ALA A 124 -2.96 -5.09 29.51
C ALA A 124 -2.61 -5.13 28.02
N TYR A 125 -2.84 -6.27 27.37
CA TYR A 125 -2.55 -6.44 25.94
C TYR A 125 -3.31 -5.42 25.09
N GLY A 126 -2.58 -4.67 24.26
CA GLY A 126 -3.15 -3.62 23.42
C GLY A 126 -3.44 -2.28 24.12
N ALA A 127 -3.28 -2.22 25.48
CA ALA A 127 -3.47 -1.01 26.28
C ALA A 127 -2.18 -0.54 26.99
N ASP A 128 -1.06 -1.20 26.75
CA ASP A 128 0.26 -0.92 27.34
C ASP A 128 0.93 0.33 26.76
N GLY A 129 0.32 0.95 25.73
CA GLY A 129 0.87 2.13 25.05
C GLY A 129 2.06 1.80 24.16
N SER A 130 2.23 0.54 23.76
CA SER A 130 3.27 0.13 22.82
C SER A 130 3.24 0.98 21.56
N GLU A 131 4.37 1.50 21.18
CA GLU A 131 4.56 2.30 19.97
C GLU A 131 5.37 1.49 18.97
N MET A 132 4.84 1.37 17.77
CA MET A 132 5.60 0.82 16.65
C MET A 132 6.47 1.94 16.09
N TRP A 133 7.72 1.63 15.77
CA TRP A 133 8.50 2.53 14.94
C TRP A 133 7.78 2.62 13.59
N ASN A 134 6.85 3.54 13.54
CA ASN A 134 6.25 3.95 12.30
C ASN A 134 7.29 4.76 11.55
N ASN A 135 8.08 4.05 10.77
CA ASN A 135 8.94 4.65 9.79
C ASN A 135 8.09 5.33 8.69
N LYS A 136 7.14 6.17 9.10
CA LYS A 136 6.41 7.04 8.17
C LYS A 136 7.36 7.97 7.42
N ASN A 137 8.64 8.01 7.85
CA ASN A 137 9.67 8.86 7.28
C ASN A 137 10.90 8.11 6.75
N ILE A 138 11.01 6.78 6.92
CA ILE A 138 12.16 6.04 6.38
C ILE A 138 11.72 4.66 5.89
N HIS A 139 10.88 4.56 4.87
CA HIS A 139 11.21 3.62 3.81
C HIS A 139 12.58 4.06 3.30
N ASN A 140 13.42 3.10 2.98
CA ASN A 140 14.78 3.28 2.49
C ASN A 140 14.79 4.31 1.34
N MET A 141 14.67 5.60 1.68
CA MET A 141 14.62 6.70 0.72
C MET A 141 16.02 7.03 0.22
N SER A 142 17.01 6.20 0.61
CA SER A 142 18.37 6.28 0.10
C SER A 142 18.45 6.27 -1.43
N ILE A 143 17.52 5.58 -2.12
CA ILE A 143 17.48 5.61 -3.59
C ILE A 143 17.01 6.95 -4.14
N PHE A 144 16.31 7.77 -3.35
CA PHE A 144 15.78 9.07 -3.74
C PHE A 144 16.61 10.26 -3.24
N ALA A 145 17.65 10.01 -2.41
CA ALA A 145 18.47 11.07 -1.84
C ALA A 145 19.08 11.95 -2.93
N GLY A 146 18.79 13.26 -2.89
CA GLY A 146 19.27 14.23 -3.88
C GLY A 146 18.71 14.05 -5.30
N LYS A 147 17.78 13.12 -5.52
CA LYS A 147 17.21 12.77 -6.83
C LYS A 147 16.03 13.66 -7.22
N THR A 148 15.69 13.64 -8.50
CA THR A 148 14.52 14.32 -9.09
C THR A 148 13.42 13.30 -9.38
N LEU A 149 12.26 13.45 -8.72
CA LEU A 149 11.04 12.70 -8.98
C LEU A 149 10.08 13.54 -9.80
N MET A 150 9.69 13.10 -10.99
CA MET A 150 8.61 13.70 -11.75
C MET A 150 7.29 12.97 -11.47
N ILE A 151 6.22 13.73 -11.23
CA ILE A 151 4.86 13.23 -11.03
C ILE A 151 3.98 13.77 -12.16
N THR A 152 3.61 12.91 -13.09
CA THR A 152 2.63 13.30 -14.12
C THR A 152 1.22 13.23 -13.54
N GLY A 153 0.36 14.17 -13.90
CA GLY A 153 -0.93 14.31 -13.22
C GLY A 153 -0.80 14.74 -11.76
N GLY A 154 0.32 15.38 -11.42
CA GLY A 154 0.71 15.74 -10.06
C GLY A 154 -0.27 16.63 -9.29
N THR A 155 -1.16 17.35 -9.99
CA THR A 155 -2.24 18.16 -9.37
C THR A 155 -3.48 17.35 -8.98
N GLY A 156 -3.49 16.04 -9.24
CA GLY A 156 -4.56 15.13 -8.80
C GLY A 156 -4.38 14.63 -7.37
N SER A 157 -5.40 14.01 -6.79
CA SER A 157 -5.36 13.49 -5.40
C SER A 157 -4.18 12.57 -5.16
N PHE A 158 -3.90 11.64 -6.09
CA PHE A 158 -2.79 10.71 -5.96
C PHE A 158 -1.44 11.40 -6.11
N GLY A 159 -1.32 12.31 -7.09
CA GLY A 159 -0.10 13.11 -7.28
C GLY A 159 0.24 13.93 -6.04
N ASN A 160 -0.77 14.54 -5.40
CA ASN A 160 -0.60 15.26 -4.14
C ASN A 160 -0.15 14.35 -2.98
N ALA A 161 -0.70 13.14 -2.89
CA ALA A 161 -0.31 12.20 -1.85
C ALA A 161 1.15 11.77 -2.01
N VAL A 162 1.59 11.48 -3.22
CA VAL A 162 3.00 11.18 -3.52
C VAL A 162 3.88 12.39 -3.23
N LEU A 163 3.49 13.59 -3.66
CA LEU A 163 4.22 14.82 -3.32
C LEU A 163 4.38 14.97 -1.81
N ASN A 164 3.31 14.86 -1.04
CA ASN A 164 3.35 15.02 0.42
C ASN A 164 4.26 13.97 1.08
N ARG A 165 4.25 12.74 0.57
CA ARG A 165 5.11 11.65 1.06
C ARG A 165 6.59 11.95 0.89
N PHE A 166 6.97 12.57 -0.23
CA PHE A 166 8.37 12.84 -0.56
C PHE A 166 8.87 14.21 -0.11
N LEU A 167 8.00 15.20 0.06
CA LEU A 167 8.39 16.59 0.24
C LEU A 167 9.35 16.83 1.41
N ARG A 168 9.14 16.13 2.53
CA ARG A 168 9.97 16.26 3.75
C ARG A 168 11.13 15.27 3.83
N THR A 169 11.41 14.57 2.75
CA THR A 169 12.50 13.60 2.70
C THR A 169 13.77 14.24 2.16
N ASP A 170 14.80 13.43 1.95
CA ASP A 170 16.07 13.84 1.35
C ASP A 170 16.02 13.97 -0.18
N ILE A 171 14.82 13.90 -0.79
CA ILE A 171 14.61 14.16 -2.22
C ILE A 171 15.14 15.54 -2.61
N GLY A 172 15.82 15.64 -3.75
CA GLY A 172 16.36 16.91 -4.25
C GLY A 172 15.31 17.81 -4.92
N GLU A 173 14.52 17.23 -5.82
CA GLU A 173 13.49 17.97 -6.57
C GLU A 173 12.24 17.08 -6.76
N ILE A 174 11.06 17.70 -6.70
CA ILE A 174 9.79 17.07 -7.08
C ILE A 174 9.19 17.90 -8.22
N ARG A 175 9.07 17.28 -9.39
CA ARG A 175 8.58 17.93 -10.60
C ARG A 175 7.13 17.58 -10.86
N ILE A 176 6.23 18.56 -10.75
CA ILE A 176 4.80 18.44 -11.02
C ILE A 176 4.53 18.72 -12.49
N PHE A 177 4.15 17.68 -13.25
CA PHE A 177 3.82 17.80 -14.65
C PHE A 177 2.31 17.65 -14.86
N SER A 178 1.64 18.71 -15.31
CA SER A 178 0.18 18.75 -15.49
C SER A 178 -0.21 19.80 -16.54
N ARG A 179 -1.38 19.63 -17.15
CA ARG A 179 -1.95 20.59 -18.11
C ARG A 179 -2.62 21.79 -17.45
N ASP A 180 -3.06 21.63 -16.20
CA ASP A 180 -3.91 22.58 -15.51
C ASP A 180 -3.05 23.63 -14.80
N GLU A 181 -2.85 24.78 -15.47
CA GLU A 181 -2.10 25.91 -14.95
C GLU A 181 -2.69 26.44 -13.64
N LYS A 182 -4.03 26.56 -13.57
CA LYS A 182 -4.71 27.09 -12.38
C LYS A 182 -4.43 26.24 -11.15
N LYS A 183 -4.55 24.91 -11.29
CA LYS A 183 -4.25 24.00 -10.17
C LYS A 183 -2.78 24.00 -9.77
N GLN A 184 -1.86 24.18 -10.73
CA GLN A 184 -0.44 24.33 -10.41
C GLN A 184 -0.17 25.61 -9.64
N ASP A 185 -0.83 26.71 -10.01
CA ASP A 185 -0.70 28.00 -9.34
C ASP A 185 -1.26 27.94 -7.90
N ASP A 186 -2.47 27.40 -7.75
CA ASP A 186 -3.09 27.19 -6.43
C ASP A 186 -2.18 26.33 -5.52
N MET A 187 -1.66 25.23 -6.06
CA MET A 187 -0.76 24.33 -5.37
C MET A 187 0.55 25.03 -4.96
N ARG A 188 1.11 25.87 -5.82
CA ARG A 188 2.32 26.66 -5.53
C ARG A 188 2.09 27.56 -4.31
N HIS A 189 1.00 28.33 -4.31
CA HIS A 189 0.68 29.22 -3.21
C HIS A 189 0.39 28.45 -1.92
N GLU A 190 -0.39 27.36 -1.98
CA GLU A 190 -0.69 26.53 -0.82
C GLU A 190 0.58 25.98 -0.17
N TYR A 191 1.47 25.39 -0.97
CA TYR A 191 2.68 24.75 -0.44
C TYR A 191 3.71 25.78 0.06
N GLN A 192 3.79 26.95 -0.53
CA GLN A 192 4.63 28.06 -0.02
C GLN A 192 4.20 28.54 1.38
N VAL A 193 2.88 28.55 1.63
CA VAL A 193 2.34 28.93 2.94
C VAL A 193 2.46 27.80 3.95
N LYS A 194 2.13 26.58 3.54
CA LYS A 194 2.06 25.42 4.45
C LYS A 194 3.42 24.79 4.77
N TYR A 195 4.36 24.85 3.83
CA TYR A 195 5.68 24.22 3.91
C TYR A 195 6.81 25.14 3.40
N PRO A 196 7.00 26.34 3.96
CA PRO A 196 7.93 27.34 3.44
C PRO A 196 9.40 26.87 3.42
N ASP A 197 9.76 25.97 4.32
CA ASP A 197 11.09 25.38 4.47
C ASP A 197 11.48 24.44 3.32
N VAL A 198 10.52 23.72 2.75
CA VAL A 198 10.76 22.67 1.73
C VAL A 198 10.05 22.92 0.39
N ALA A 199 9.16 23.91 0.30
CA ALA A 199 8.43 24.22 -0.92
C ALA A 199 9.34 24.52 -2.13
N HIS A 200 10.57 24.96 -1.89
CA HIS A 200 11.58 25.25 -2.92
C HIS A 200 11.95 23.99 -3.75
N LYS A 201 11.75 22.79 -3.21
CA LYS A 201 11.98 21.52 -3.90
C LYS A 201 10.94 21.26 -5.01
N ILE A 202 9.76 21.88 -4.93
CA ILE A 202 8.69 21.67 -5.89
C ILE A 202 8.91 22.54 -7.13
N LYS A 203 8.93 21.90 -8.30
CA LYS A 203 9.00 22.57 -9.60
C LYS A 203 7.76 22.24 -10.43
N PHE A 204 7.17 23.27 -11.02
CA PHE A 204 5.94 23.14 -11.77
C PHE A 204 6.22 23.22 -13.26
N PHE A 205 5.75 22.21 -14.00
CA PHE A 205 5.89 22.09 -15.44
C PHE A 205 4.49 21.99 -16.07
N ILE A 206 4.12 22.99 -16.85
CA ILE A 206 2.89 22.93 -17.65
C ILE A 206 3.17 22.09 -18.88
N GLY A 207 2.41 21.02 -19.07
CA GLY A 207 2.55 20.15 -20.22
C GLY A 207 1.48 19.06 -20.30
N ASP A 208 1.40 18.43 -21.46
CA ASP A 208 0.40 17.41 -21.78
C ASP A 208 1.08 16.07 -22.12
N VAL A 209 0.74 14.99 -21.42
CA VAL A 209 1.27 13.66 -21.73
C VAL A 209 0.90 13.18 -23.15
N ARG A 210 -0.16 13.72 -23.74
CA ARG A 210 -0.60 13.40 -25.10
C ARG A 210 0.35 13.97 -26.18
N ASP A 211 1.22 14.89 -25.80
CA ASP A 211 2.24 15.48 -26.66
C ASP A 211 3.63 14.98 -26.25
N LEU A 212 4.26 14.21 -27.13
CA LEU A 212 5.60 13.65 -26.91
C LEU A 212 6.65 14.74 -26.68
N GLN A 213 6.57 15.86 -27.45
CA GLN A 213 7.55 16.93 -27.29
C GLN A 213 7.42 17.63 -25.95
N SER A 214 6.20 17.80 -25.45
CA SER A 214 5.93 18.29 -24.09
C SER A 214 6.56 17.38 -23.02
N CYS A 215 6.43 16.06 -23.19
CA CYS A 215 7.09 15.09 -22.32
C CYS A 215 8.61 15.21 -22.37
N ARG A 216 9.21 15.25 -23.57
CA ARG A 216 10.66 15.38 -23.75
C ARG A 216 11.22 16.65 -23.09
N ASN A 217 10.51 17.76 -23.19
CA ASN A 217 10.93 19.04 -22.58
C ASN A 217 10.98 19.00 -21.05
N ALA A 218 10.17 18.13 -20.42
CA ALA A 218 10.12 17.98 -18.97
C ALA A 218 11.09 16.94 -18.41
N MET A 219 11.73 16.09 -19.25
CA MET A 219 12.55 14.96 -18.85
C MET A 219 14.00 15.29 -18.40
N PRO A 220 14.69 16.34 -18.90
CA PRO A 220 16.09 16.53 -18.56
C PRO A 220 16.33 16.58 -17.05
N GLY A 221 17.23 15.71 -16.53
CA GLY A 221 17.57 15.62 -15.12
C GLY A 221 16.59 14.86 -14.24
N VAL A 222 15.56 14.22 -14.80
CA VAL A 222 14.64 13.36 -14.06
C VAL A 222 15.28 12.00 -13.79
N ASP A 223 15.30 11.59 -12.53
CA ASP A 223 15.78 10.25 -12.12
C ASP A 223 14.65 9.23 -12.05
N TYR A 224 13.47 9.64 -11.55
CA TYR A 224 12.33 8.79 -11.30
C TYR A 224 11.04 9.42 -11.79
N ILE A 225 10.09 8.61 -12.26
CA ILE A 225 8.77 9.07 -12.69
C ILE A 225 7.69 8.25 -12.01
N PHE A 226 6.73 8.95 -11.39
CA PHE A 226 5.43 8.39 -11.07
C PHE A 226 4.42 8.89 -12.09
N HIS A 227 3.97 7.99 -12.96
CA HIS A 227 3.03 8.32 -14.03
C HIS A 227 1.59 8.06 -13.57
N ALA A 228 0.91 9.15 -13.13
CA ALA A 228 -0.47 9.12 -12.65
C ALA A 228 -1.45 9.93 -13.51
N ALA A 229 -1.00 10.50 -14.62
CA ALA A 229 -1.86 11.23 -15.54
C ALA A 229 -2.78 10.27 -16.30
N ALA A 230 -4.09 10.31 -16.00
CA ALA A 230 -5.07 9.46 -16.65
C ALA A 230 -6.48 10.08 -16.63
N LEU A 231 -7.34 9.65 -17.54
CA LEU A 231 -8.78 9.76 -17.40
C LEU A 231 -9.30 8.55 -16.64
N LYS A 232 -9.97 8.76 -15.51
CA LYS A 232 -10.39 7.70 -14.57
C LYS A 232 -11.89 7.57 -14.38
N GLN A 233 -12.68 8.54 -14.83
CA GLN A 233 -14.14 8.52 -14.66
C GLN A 233 -14.77 7.62 -15.72
N VAL A 234 -15.40 6.53 -15.30
CA VAL A 234 -16.01 5.56 -16.23
C VAL A 234 -17.01 6.23 -17.17
N PRO A 235 -17.99 7.03 -16.71
CA PRO A 235 -18.93 7.66 -17.63
C PRO A 235 -18.26 8.56 -18.67
N SER A 236 -17.30 9.38 -18.25
CA SER A 236 -16.57 10.26 -19.19
C SER A 236 -15.78 9.47 -20.25
N CYS A 237 -15.18 8.36 -19.86
CA CYS A 237 -14.45 7.49 -20.80
C CYS A 237 -15.39 6.77 -21.76
N GLU A 238 -16.58 6.36 -21.32
CA GLU A 238 -17.60 5.77 -22.19
C GLU A 238 -18.10 6.77 -23.25
N PHE A 239 -18.36 8.02 -22.86
CA PHE A 239 -18.81 9.06 -23.79
C PHE A 239 -17.70 9.60 -24.70
N PHE A 240 -16.46 9.59 -24.22
CA PHE A 240 -15.30 10.11 -24.96
C PHE A 240 -14.15 9.10 -24.99
N PRO A 241 -14.34 7.90 -25.55
CA PRO A 241 -13.35 6.82 -25.49
C PRO A 241 -12.00 7.22 -26.14
N MET A 242 -12.01 8.01 -27.19
CA MET A 242 -10.79 8.47 -27.83
C MET A 242 -9.97 9.43 -26.95
N GLU A 243 -10.60 10.20 -26.07
CA GLU A 243 -9.86 11.02 -25.11
C GLU A 243 -9.22 10.15 -24.03
N ALA A 244 -9.88 9.06 -23.64
CA ALA A 244 -9.29 8.03 -22.76
C ALA A 244 -8.10 7.35 -23.46
N VAL A 245 -8.22 6.95 -24.72
CA VAL A 245 -7.12 6.38 -25.53
C VAL A 245 -5.95 7.35 -25.62
N LYS A 246 -6.20 8.62 -25.99
CA LYS A 246 -5.13 9.63 -26.10
C LYS A 246 -4.39 9.85 -24.78
N THR A 247 -5.10 9.84 -23.66
CA THR A 247 -4.49 10.12 -22.36
C THR A 247 -3.87 8.88 -21.74
N ASN A 248 -4.64 7.78 -21.63
CA ASN A 248 -4.21 6.58 -20.89
C ASN A 248 -3.27 5.71 -21.74
N VAL A 249 -3.46 5.65 -23.05
CA VAL A 249 -2.69 4.78 -23.96
C VAL A 249 -1.52 5.56 -24.60
N ILE A 250 -1.85 6.56 -25.43
CA ILE A 250 -0.83 7.36 -26.15
C ILE A 250 -0.01 8.18 -25.16
N GLY A 251 -0.65 8.75 -24.14
CA GLY A 251 0.03 9.52 -23.10
C GLY A 251 1.05 8.69 -22.33
N THR A 252 0.72 7.45 -21.97
CA THR A 252 1.67 6.53 -21.36
C THR A 252 2.80 6.17 -22.30
N ASP A 253 2.48 5.87 -23.57
CA ASP A 253 3.50 5.58 -24.59
C ASP A 253 4.50 6.72 -24.73
N ASN A 254 4.02 7.97 -24.78
CA ASN A 254 4.84 9.18 -24.87
C ASN A 254 5.74 9.37 -23.64
N VAL A 255 5.17 9.23 -22.43
CA VAL A 255 5.95 9.36 -21.17
C VAL A 255 7.05 8.31 -21.11
N LEU A 256 6.74 7.05 -21.41
CA LEU A 256 7.72 5.97 -21.42
C LEU A 256 8.80 6.15 -22.48
N THR A 257 8.41 6.60 -23.70
CA THR A 257 9.35 6.91 -24.78
C THR A 257 10.33 8.00 -24.34
N ALA A 258 9.81 9.14 -23.86
CA ALA A 258 10.66 10.24 -23.40
C ALA A 258 11.54 9.87 -22.20
N ALA A 259 11.03 9.02 -21.28
CA ALA A 259 11.79 8.53 -20.13
C ALA A 259 12.97 7.63 -20.56
N ILE A 260 12.73 6.71 -21.51
CA ILE A 260 13.77 5.83 -22.07
C ILE A 260 14.83 6.65 -22.80
N GLU A 261 14.43 7.60 -23.64
CA GLU A 261 15.33 8.49 -24.38
C GLU A 261 16.20 9.32 -23.41
N ALA A 262 15.63 9.82 -22.32
CA ALA A 262 16.34 10.60 -21.32
C ALA A 262 17.17 9.74 -20.35
N GLY A 263 16.99 8.42 -20.36
CA GLY A 263 17.68 7.49 -19.47
C GLY A 263 17.24 7.59 -18.01
N VAL A 264 15.97 7.86 -17.76
CA VAL A 264 15.34 7.84 -16.43
C VAL A 264 15.58 6.49 -15.75
N GLY A 265 15.88 6.49 -14.45
CA GLY A 265 16.20 5.26 -13.69
C GLY A 265 15.01 4.33 -13.54
N ALA A 266 13.83 4.87 -13.16
CA ALA A 266 12.61 4.06 -13.08
C ALA A 266 11.34 4.88 -13.36
N VAL A 267 10.35 4.22 -13.97
CA VAL A 267 8.99 4.73 -14.18
C VAL A 267 7.99 3.77 -13.58
N ILE A 268 7.14 4.27 -12.68
CA ILE A 268 6.02 3.52 -12.12
C ILE A 268 4.73 4.05 -12.74
N CYS A 269 4.02 3.21 -13.49
CA CYS A 269 2.74 3.52 -14.12
C CYS A 269 1.59 3.12 -13.20
N LEU A 270 0.69 4.06 -12.96
CA LEU A 270 -0.47 3.87 -12.10
C LEU A 270 -1.58 3.13 -12.83
N SER A 271 -1.88 1.88 -12.46
CA SER A 271 -2.99 1.10 -12.99
C SER A 271 -4.16 0.96 -11.98
N THR A 272 -5.04 0.00 -12.17
CA THR A 272 -6.29 -0.16 -11.41
C THR A 272 -6.80 -1.60 -11.50
N ASP A 273 -7.62 -2.02 -10.53
CA ASP A 273 -8.42 -3.26 -10.56
C ASP A 273 -9.30 -3.40 -11.82
N LYS A 274 -9.69 -2.27 -12.40
CA LYS A 274 -10.52 -2.25 -13.62
C LYS A 274 -9.77 -2.62 -14.90
N ALA A 275 -8.43 -2.70 -14.83
CA ALA A 275 -7.59 -3.22 -15.92
C ALA A 275 -7.63 -4.76 -16.00
N ALA A 276 -7.94 -5.44 -14.87
CA ALA A 276 -8.16 -6.88 -14.86
C ALA A 276 -9.62 -7.19 -15.29
N TYR A 277 -9.78 -8.00 -16.34
CA TYR A 277 -11.07 -8.28 -16.97
C TYR A 277 -11.91 -7.03 -17.26
N PRO A 278 -11.43 -6.11 -18.10
CA PRO A 278 -12.07 -4.81 -18.31
C PRO A 278 -13.42 -4.95 -19.02
N ILE A 279 -14.43 -4.22 -18.53
CA ILE A 279 -15.77 -4.18 -19.13
C ILE A 279 -16.21 -2.78 -19.59
N ASN A 280 -15.35 -1.78 -19.41
CA ASN A 280 -15.62 -0.40 -19.78
C ASN A 280 -14.40 0.25 -20.45
N ALA A 281 -14.59 1.36 -21.14
CA ALA A 281 -13.54 2.07 -21.89
C ALA A 281 -12.36 2.49 -21.00
N MET A 282 -12.63 2.93 -19.76
CA MET A 282 -11.58 3.28 -18.82
C MET A 282 -10.71 2.07 -18.48
N GLY A 283 -11.32 0.95 -18.05
CA GLY A 283 -10.59 -0.28 -17.73
C GLY A 283 -9.85 -0.84 -18.95
N THR A 284 -10.47 -0.82 -20.15
CA THR A 284 -9.84 -1.28 -21.39
C THR A 284 -8.59 -0.45 -21.73
N THR A 285 -8.65 0.88 -21.61
CA THR A 285 -7.50 1.75 -21.87
C THR A 285 -6.39 1.54 -20.84
N LYS A 286 -6.72 1.28 -19.59
CA LYS A 286 -5.73 0.95 -18.52
C LYS A 286 -5.12 -0.44 -18.74
N ALA A 287 -5.88 -1.42 -19.20
CA ALA A 287 -5.34 -2.73 -19.57
C ALA A 287 -4.34 -2.63 -20.74
N VAL A 288 -4.63 -1.79 -21.75
CA VAL A 288 -3.70 -1.51 -22.84
C VAL A 288 -2.45 -0.76 -22.34
N GLU A 289 -2.60 0.19 -21.41
CA GLU A 289 -1.49 0.87 -20.75
C GLU A 289 -0.51 -0.11 -20.09
N GLU A 290 -1.01 -1.10 -19.34
CA GLU A 290 -0.17 -2.15 -18.73
C GLU A 290 0.59 -2.95 -19.81
N LYS A 291 -0.09 -3.30 -20.90
CA LYS A 291 0.56 -4.03 -22.02
C LYS A 291 1.65 -3.20 -22.69
N ILE A 292 1.46 -1.88 -22.84
CA ILE A 292 2.48 -0.97 -23.36
C ILE A 292 3.67 -0.89 -22.41
N ALA A 293 3.44 -0.73 -21.10
CA ALA A 293 4.50 -0.69 -20.10
C ALA A 293 5.35 -1.98 -20.14
N VAL A 294 4.70 -3.15 -20.14
CA VAL A 294 5.37 -4.44 -20.26
C VAL A 294 6.10 -4.58 -21.61
N ALA A 295 5.50 -4.14 -22.72
CA ALA A 295 6.17 -4.20 -24.03
C ALA A 295 7.41 -3.32 -24.07
N LYS A 296 7.32 -2.07 -23.58
CA LYS A 296 8.46 -1.13 -23.57
C LYS A 296 9.57 -1.57 -22.63
N SER A 297 9.25 -2.27 -21.53
CA SER A 297 10.27 -2.78 -20.61
C SER A 297 11.29 -3.71 -21.28
N ARG A 298 10.90 -4.41 -22.36
CA ARG A 298 11.79 -5.33 -23.09
C ARG A 298 12.97 -4.65 -23.78
N TYR A 299 12.86 -3.35 -24.08
CA TYR A 299 13.89 -2.56 -24.77
C TYR A 299 14.18 -1.21 -24.10
N SER A 300 13.82 -1.08 -22.83
CA SER A 300 13.97 0.17 -22.05
C SER A 300 15.41 0.46 -21.61
N GLY A 301 16.37 -0.38 -21.95
CA GLY A 301 17.75 -0.21 -21.55
C GLY A 301 17.90 -0.23 -20.03
N LYS A 302 18.41 0.86 -19.46
CA LYS A 302 18.57 1.02 -18.00
C LYS A 302 17.31 1.48 -17.28
N THR A 303 16.28 1.94 -18.01
CA THR A 303 15.03 2.45 -17.42
C THR A 303 14.16 1.28 -16.94
N LYS A 304 13.99 1.14 -15.63
CA LYS A 304 13.04 0.18 -15.05
C LYS A 304 11.61 0.70 -15.25
N ILE A 305 10.72 -0.12 -15.79
CA ILE A 305 9.31 0.21 -15.99
C ILE A 305 8.46 -0.81 -15.23
N CYS A 306 7.62 -0.36 -14.30
CA CYS A 306 6.67 -1.19 -13.57
C CYS A 306 5.28 -0.56 -13.60
N CYS A 307 4.27 -1.39 -13.38
CA CYS A 307 2.90 -0.93 -13.10
C CYS A 307 2.52 -1.24 -11.64
N THR A 308 1.66 -0.40 -11.07
CA THR A 308 1.02 -0.67 -9.78
C THR A 308 -0.48 -0.80 -9.97
N ARG A 309 -1.08 -1.87 -9.44
CA ARG A 309 -2.51 -2.14 -9.53
C ARG A 309 -3.11 -2.22 -8.14
N TYR A 310 -4.15 -1.43 -7.90
CA TYR A 310 -4.86 -1.39 -6.62
C TYR A 310 -6.36 -1.16 -6.83
N GLY A 311 -7.13 -1.42 -5.77
CA GLY A 311 -8.57 -1.28 -5.75
C GLY A 311 -9.05 0.16 -5.56
N ASN A 312 -10.24 0.30 -4.98
CA ASN A 312 -10.83 1.61 -4.73
C ASN A 312 -10.09 2.33 -3.60
N VAL A 313 -9.55 3.51 -3.93
CA VAL A 313 -8.94 4.41 -2.94
C VAL A 313 -10.05 5.28 -2.34
N MET A 314 -10.25 5.15 -1.03
CA MET A 314 -11.28 5.87 -0.27
C MET A 314 -11.03 7.38 -0.31
N CYS A 315 -12.11 8.16 -0.33
CA CYS A 315 -12.10 9.63 -0.30
C CYS A 315 -11.27 10.30 -1.43
N SER A 316 -10.90 9.54 -2.49
CA SER A 316 -10.31 10.15 -3.68
C SER A 316 -11.35 10.98 -4.44
N ARG A 317 -10.90 11.97 -5.21
CA ARG A 317 -11.79 12.86 -5.98
C ARG A 317 -12.79 12.07 -6.83
N GLY A 318 -14.09 12.40 -6.66
CA GLY A 318 -15.19 11.74 -7.34
C GLY A 318 -15.50 10.34 -6.84
N SER A 319 -15.02 9.95 -5.64
CA SER A 319 -15.38 8.70 -4.98
C SER A 319 -16.70 8.82 -4.21
N VAL A 320 -17.25 7.68 -3.83
CA VAL A 320 -18.60 7.57 -3.29
C VAL A 320 -18.74 8.12 -1.87
N ILE A 321 -17.72 8.03 -1.01
CA ILE A 321 -17.79 8.47 0.39
C ILE A 321 -18.05 9.99 0.49
N PRO A 322 -17.31 10.87 -0.19
CA PRO A 322 -17.63 12.31 -0.20
C PRO A 322 -19.06 12.60 -0.66
N LEU A 323 -19.54 11.90 -1.71
CA LEU A 323 -20.92 12.05 -2.18
C LEU A 323 -21.94 11.71 -1.08
N TRP A 324 -21.73 10.64 -0.33
CA TRP A 324 -22.62 10.24 0.75
C TRP A 324 -22.61 11.23 1.92
N ILE A 325 -21.44 11.78 2.26
CA ILE A 325 -21.33 12.83 3.28
C ILE A 325 -22.12 14.07 2.85
N ASP A 326 -22.00 14.49 1.59
CA ASP A 326 -22.76 15.61 1.04
C ASP A 326 -24.27 15.33 1.05
N GLN A 327 -24.70 14.12 0.72
CA GLN A 327 -26.11 13.72 0.80
C GLN A 327 -26.63 13.83 2.23
N ILE A 328 -25.93 13.29 3.22
CA ILE A 328 -26.32 13.38 4.63
C ILE A 328 -26.43 14.83 5.09
N ARG A 329 -25.43 15.67 4.80
CA ARG A 329 -25.41 17.09 5.19
C ARG A 329 -26.56 17.89 4.61
N ASN A 330 -26.96 17.54 3.40
CA ASN A 330 -28.09 18.17 2.73
C ASN A 330 -29.43 17.54 3.11
N GLY A 331 -29.51 16.66 4.10
CA GLY A 331 -30.72 15.98 4.53
C GLY A 331 -31.30 15.01 3.52
N ASN A 332 -30.48 14.56 2.57
CA ASN A 332 -30.86 13.58 1.55
C ASN A 332 -30.45 12.16 1.98
N PRO A 333 -31.22 11.14 1.59
CA PRO A 333 -30.84 9.76 1.82
C PRO A 333 -29.59 9.40 1.01
N ILE A 334 -28.73 8.55 1.58
CA ILE A 334 -27.60 7.94 0.84
C ILE A 334 -28.14 7.10 -0.31
N THR A 335 -27.51 7.22 -1.47
CA THR A 335 -27.83 6.38 -2.64
C THR A 335 -26.73 5.36 -2.89
N ILE A 336 -27.09 4.07 -3.00
CA ILE A 336 -26.20 2.98 -3.34
C ILE A 336 -26.69 2.24 -4.59
N THR A 337 -25.79 1.62 -5.33
CA THR A 337 -26.15 0.93 -6.58
C THR A 337 -26.74 -0.45 -6.34
N GLU A 338 -25.99 -1.35 -5.73
CA GLU A 338 -26.42 -2.69 -5.33
C GLU A 338 -25.78 -3.04 -3.97
N PRO A 339 -26.57 -3.35 -2.94
CA PRO A 339 -26.06 -3.62 -1.58
C PRO A 339 -24.96 -4.68 -1.50
N ARG A 340 -25.09 -5.74 -2.29
CA ARG A 340 -24.18 -6.90 -2.29
C ARG A 340 -22.90 -6.69 -3.08
N MET A 341 -22.78 -5.61 -3.84
CA MET A 341 -21.53 -5.29 -4.54
C MET A 341 -20.39 -5.20 -3.55
N THR A 342 -19.26 -5.76 -3.91
CA THR A 342 -18.04 -5.67 -3.10
C THR A 342 -17.01 -4.78 -3.76
N ARG A 343 -16.28 -4.04 -2.94
CA ARG A 343 -15.17 -3.20 -3.38
C ARG A 343 -13.99 -3.39 -2.45
N PHE A 344 -12.79 -3.45 -3.03
CA PHE A 344 -11.59 -3.30 -2.24
C PHE A 344 -11.57 -1.91 -1.59
N ILE A 345 -11.11 -1.82 -0.37
CA ILE A 345 -10.99 -0.56 0.35
C ILE A 345 -9.56 -0.36 0.86
N MET A 346 -9.02 0.78 0.49
CA MET A 346 -7.67 1.17 0.90
C MET A 346 -7.58 2.68 1.05
N SER A 347 -6.65 3.13 1.87
CA SER A 347 -6.31 4.53 2.01
C SER A 347 -5.41 5.02 0.87
N LEU A 348 -5.25 6.33 0.77
CA LEU A 348 -4.34 6.92 -0.19
C LEU A 348 -2.88 6.67 0.20
N GLU A 349 -2.60 6.60 1.52
CA GLU A 349 -1.30 6.26 2.08
C GLU A 349 -0.89 4.83 1.72
N GLU A 350 -1.78 3.85 1.90
CA GLU A 350 -1.56 2.46 1.49
C GLU A 350 -1.25 2.35 -0.01
N ALA A 351 -1.93 3.17 -0.84
CA ALA A 351 -1.69 3.21 -2.28
C ALA A 351 -0.30 3.81 -2.62
N VAL A 352 0.16 4.81 -1.87
CA VAL A 352 1.51 5.37 -2.02
C VAL A 352 2.58 4.37 -1.56
N ASP A 353 2.32 3.58 -0.51
CA ASP A 353 3.24 2.53 -0.06
C ASP A 353 3.49 1.48 -1.17
N LEU A 354 2.47 1.12 -1.95
CA LEU A 354 2.66 0.26 -3.12
C LEU A 354 3.58 0.90 -4.18
N VAL A 355 3.48 2.21 -4.40
CA VAL A 355 4.35 2.92 -5.34
C VAL A 355 5.80 2.92 -4.87
N LEU A 356 6.04 3.16 -3.59
CA LEU A 356 7.38 3.08 -3.00
C LEU A 356 7.94 1.66 -3.12
N PHE A 357 7.14 0.65 -2.76
CA PHE A 357 7.51 -0.75 -2.91
C PHE A 357 7.89 -1.08 -4.36
N ALA A 358 7.17 -0.54 -5.36
CA ALA A 358 7.47 -0.76 -6.76
C ALA A 358 8.81 -0.10 -7.19
N PHE A 359 9.13 1.08 -6.67
CA PHE A 359 10.43 1.71 -6.91
C PHE A 359 11.58 0.90 -6.31
N GLU A 360 11.42 0.34 -5.12
CA GLU A 360 12.46 -0.38 -4.40
C GLU A 360 12.62 -1.83 -4.88
N HIS A 361 11.52 -2.57 -5.00
CA HIS A 361 11.52 -4.02 -5.18
C HIS A 361 11.02 -4.50 -6.55
N GLY A 362 10.40 -3.63 -7.36
CA GLY A 362 9.92 -4.00 -8.70
C GLY A 362 11.07 -4.31 -9.64
N HIS A 363 10.89 -5.34 -10.50
CA HIS A 363 11.76 -5.61 -11.62
C HIS A 363 11.13 -5.09 -12.91
N ASN A 364 11.95 -4.96 -13.93
CA ASN A 364 11.50 -4.38 -15.20
C ASN A 364 10.37 -5.19 -15.84
N GLY A 365 9.24 -4.55 -16.09
CA GLY A 365 8.02 -5.13 -16.65
C GLY A 365 7.04 -5.73 -15.62
N ASP A 366 7.33 -5.66 -14.33
CA ASP A 366 6.44 -6.18 -13.29
C ASP A 366 5.15 -5.37 -13.14
N ILE A 367 4.09 -6.07 -12.74
CA ILE A 367 2.88 -5.46 -12.19
C ILE A 367 2.83 -5.79 -10.70
N LEU A 368 2.91 -4.77 -9.85
CA LEU A 368 2.81 -4.88 -8.39
C LEU A 368 1.36 -4.65 -7.98
N VAL A 369 0.83 -5.52 -7.12
CA VAL A 369 -0.59 -5.55 -6.77
C VAL A 369 -0.79 -5.45 -5.27
N GLN A 370 -1.63 -4.53 -4.82
CA GLN A 370 -1.97 -4.36 -3.41
C GLN A 370 -2.88 -5.49 -2.92
N LYS A 371 -2.52 -6.14 -1.82
CA LYS A 371 -3.44 -7.01 -1.08
C LYS A 371 -4.33 -6.14 -0.20
N ALA A 372 -5.53 -5.84 -0.65
CA ALA A 372 -6.47 -5.02 0.09
C ALA A 372 -7.64 -5.86 0.62
N PRO A 373 -8.18 -5.55 1.80
CA PRO A 373 -9.46 -6.08 2.25
C PRO A 373 -10.60 -5.45 1.46
N ALA A 374 -11.77 -6.03 1.56
CA ALA A 374 -12.97 -5.53 0.90
C ALA A 374 -14.17 -5.45 1.85
N CYS A 375 -15.14 -4.64 1.53
CA CYS A 375 -16.47 -4.66 2.15
C CYS A 375 -17.56 -4.59 1.09
N THR A 376 -18.82 -4.82 1.52
CA THR A 376 -19.97 -4.56 0.64
C THR A 376 -20.24 -3.07 0.57
N ILE A 377 -20.88 -2.62 -0.50
CA ILE A 377 -21.34 -1.22 -0.63
C ILE A 377 -22.34 -0.88 0.48
N GLN A 378 -23.17 -1.84 0.90
CA GLN A 378 -24.08 -1.68 2.03
C GLN A 378 -23.30 -1.39 3.33
N THR A 379 -22.33 -2.24 3.68
CA THR A 379 -21.48 -2.07 4.89
C THR A 379 -20.76 -0.71 4.87
N GLN A 380 -20.26 -0.29 3.72
CA GLN A 380 -19.57 0.99 3.58
C GLN A 380 -20.52 2.18 3.77
N ALA A 381 -21.75 2.11 3.22
CA ALA A 381 -22.76 3.13 3.38
C ALA A 381 -23.24 3.25 4.84
N GLU A 382 -23.48 2.11 5.49
CA GLU A 382 -23.85 2.06 6.91
C GLU A 382 -22.77 2.65 7.82
N ALA A 383 -21.49 2.36 7.54
CA ALA A 383 -20.38 2.95 8.28
C ALA A 383 -20.33 4.48 8.14
N VAL A 384 -20.59 5.01 6.95
CA VAL A 384 -20.69 6.47 6.74
C VAL A 384 -21.90 7.06 7.44
N CYS A 385 -23.07 6.40 7.42
CA CYS A 385 -24.24 6.82 8.19
C CYS A 385 -23.92 6.95 9.68
N GLU A 386 -23.26 5.96 10.28
CA GLU A 386 -22.90 6.02 11.70
C GLU A 386 -21.92 7.14 12.04
N LEU A 387 -20.97 7.42 11.15
CA LEU A 387 -19.98 8.48 11.37
C LEU A 387 -20.57 9.90 11.25
N PHE A 388 -21.55 10.10 10.37
CA PHE A 388 -22.07 11.42 10.02
C PHE A 388 -23.53 11.65 10.41
N GLY A 389 -24.15 10.73 11.15
CA GLY A 389 -25.53 10.86 11.64
C GLY A 389 -26.59 10.63 10.56
N GLY A 390 -26.24 9.91 9.49
CA GLY A 390 -27.21 9.46 8.49
C GLY A 390 -28.10 8.33 9.00
N LYS A 391 -29.24 8.12 8.35
CA LYS A 391 -30.20 7.08 8.72
C LYS A 391 -30.03 5.86 7.82
N LYS A 392 -29.65 4.74 8.38
CA LYS A 392 -29.43 3.47 7.65
C LYS A 392 -30.72 2.98 6.95
N GLU A 393 -31.86 3.19 7.56
CA GLU A 393 -33.17 2.77 7.07
C GLU A 393 -33.61 3.57 5.83
N GLU A 394 -33.02 4.73 5.60
CA GLU A 394 -33.29 5.59 4.46
C GLU A 394 -32.34 5.38 3.28
N ILE A 395 -31.39 4.43 3.37
CA ILE A 395 -30.46 4.12 2.26
C ILE A 395 -31.26 3.67 1.03
N LYS A 396 -31.12 4.40 -0.08
CA LYS A 396 -31.86 4.16 -1.31
C LYS A 396 -31.05 3.37 -2.32
N VAL A 397 -31.54 2.22 -2.73
CA VAL A 397 -30.95 1.41 -3.82
C VAL A 397 -31.41 1.98 -5.16
N ILE A 398 -30.45 2.36 -6.03
CA ILE A 398 -30.73 2.95 -7.35
C ILE A 398 -30.46 2.00 -8.51
N GLY A 399 -29.91 0.81 -8.27
CA GLY A 399 -29.58 -0.18 -9.28
C GLY A 399 -28.17 -0.02 -9.83
N ILE A 400 -27.69 -1.09 -10.49
CA ILE A 400 -26.36 -1.17 -11.09
C ILE A 400 -26.28 -0.24 -12.29
N ARG A 401 -25.19 0.55 -12.40
CA ARG A 401 -24.95 1.43 -13.54
C ARG A 401 -24.24 0.69 -14.66
N HIS A 402 -24.31 1.24 -15.86
CA HIS A 402 -23.54 0.74 -17.00
C HIS A 402 -22.02 0.74 -16.70
N GLY A 403 -21.34 -0.35 -17.01
CA GLY A 403 -19.89 -0.48 -16.80
C GLY A 403 -19.46 -0.75 -15.34
N GLU A 404 -20.39 -1.03 -14.43
CA GLU A 404 -20.10 -1.46 -13.05
C GLU A 404 -20.15 -2.98 -12.92
N LYS A 405 -19.19 -3.54 -12.13
CA LYS A 405 -19.12 -4.97 -11.80
C LYS A 405 -19.69 -5.23 -10.41
N MET A 406 -20.20 -6.44 -10.18
CA MET A 406 -20.57 -6.91 -8.84
C MET A 406 -19.39 -6.97 -7.88
N TYR A 407 -18.20 -7.32 -8.38
CA TYR A 407 -16.94 -7.35 -7.66
C TYR A 407 -15.79 -6.92 -8.58
N GLU A 408 -14.70 -6.45 -8.01
CA GLU A 408 -13.52 -6.03 -8.75
C GLU A 408 -12.42 -7.08 -8.61
N THR A 409 -11.61 -7.25 -9.66
CA THR A 409 -10.53 -8.23 -9.73
C THR A 409 -9.18 -7.52 -9.74
N LEU A 410 -8.26 -7.94 -8.87
CA LEU A 410 -6.89 -7.42 -8.82
C LEU A 410 -5.89 -8.32 -9.55
N LEU A 411 -6.11 -9.65 -9.52
CA LEU A 411 -5.33 -10.61 -10.29
C LEU A 411 -6.27 -11.52 -11.06
N THR A 412 -6.02 -11.66 -12.35
CA THR A 412 -6.70 -12.69 -13.15
C THR A 412 -6.21 -14.07 -12.74
N ASN A 413 -6.97 -15.12 -13.09
CA ASN A 413 -6.55 -16.51 -12.84
C ASN A 413 -5.19 -16.83 -13.50
N GLU A 414 -4.92 -16.32 -14.70
CA GLU A 414 -3.62 -16.45 -15.36
C GLU A 414 -2.49 -15.76 -14.60
N GLU A 415 -2.75 -14.57 -14.04
CA GLU A 415 -1.79 -13.84 -13.25
C GLU A 415 -1.53 -14.53 -11.91
N CYS A 416 -2.55 -15.10 -11.27
CA CYS A 416 -2.40 -15.88 -10.04
C CYS A 416 -1.45 -17.08 -10.21
N ALA A 417 -1.42 -17.69 -11.42
CA ALA A 417 -0.53 -18.81 -11.70
C ALA A 417 0.97 -18.47 -11.61
N LYS A 418 1.33 -17.21 -11.79
CA LYS A 418 2.73 -16.73 -11.80
C LYS A 418 3.01 -15.64 -10.78
N ALA A 419 1.99 -15.23 -10.02
CA ALA A 419 2.14 -14.21 -9.00
C ALA A 419 2.99 -14.72 -7.84
N GLU A 420 3.91 -13.89 -7.42
CA GLU A 420 4.75 -14.10 -6.23
C GLU A 420 4.14 -13.36 -5.04
N ASP A 421 4.04 -14.04 -3.91
CA ASP A 421 3.57 -13.45 -2.66
C ASP A 421 4.72 -12.72 -1.97
N MET A 422 4.60 -11.40 -1.84
CA MET A 422 5.60 -10.54 -1.20
C MET A 422 5.06 -9.91 0.11
N GLY A 423 4.28 -10.65 0.87
CA GLY A 423 3.68 -10.17 2.12
C GLY A 423 2.43 -9.33 1.87
N ASN A 424 2.53 -8.02 1.96
CA ASN A 424 1.39 -7.12 1.73
C ASN A 424 1.05 -6.90 0.24
N PHE A 425 1.88 -7.41 -0.65
CA PHE A 425 1.77 -7.21 -2.10
C PHE A 425 1.89 -8.52 -2.86
N TYR A 426 1.38 -8.54 -4.08
CA TYR A 426 1.73 -9.54 -5.07
C TYR A 426 2.61 -8.92 -6.15
N ARG A 427 3.56 -9.67 -6.64
CA ARG A 427 4.35 -9.36 -7.82
C ARG A 427 3.91 -10.27 -8.96
N VAL A 428 3.48 -9.70 -10.07
CA VAL A 428 3.22 -10.42 -11.31
C VAL A 428 4.39 -10.15 -12.24
N PRO A 429 5.30 -11.14 -12.43
CA PRO A 429 6.46 -10.96 -13.29
C PRO A 429 6.07 -10.80 -14.75
N ALA A 430 6.85 -10.00 -15.48
CA ALA A 430 6.67 -9.83 -16.91
C ALA A 430 6.83 -11.15 -17.67
N ASP A 431 6.10 -11.28 -18.77
CA ASP A 431 6.35 -12.35 -19.73
C ASP A 431 7.55 -11.97 -20.61
N ASN A 432 8.71 -12.48 -20.28
CA ASN A 432 9.97 -12.21 -20.96
C ASN A 432 10.26 -13.17 -22.14
N ARG A 433 9.28 -13.98 -22.55
CA ARG A 433 9.44 -14.86 -23.71
C ARG A 433 9.71 -14.05 -24.97
N SER A 434 10.66 -14.48 -25.78
CA SER A 434 10.93 -13.87 -27.08
C SER A 434 9.78 -14.19 -28.06
N LEU A 435 9.67 -13.40 -29.15
CA LEU A 435 8.76 -13.66 -30.28
C LEU A 435 9.03 -14.97 -31.02
N ASN A 436 9.99 -15.78 -30.57
CA ASN A 436 10.22 -17.11 -31.13
C ASN A 436 9.10 -18.06 -30.64
N TYR A 437 8.05 -18.13 -31.43
CA TYR A 437 6.77 -18.77 -31.12
C TYR A 437 6.82 -20.28 -30.94
N ASP A 438 7.92 -20.96 -31.23
CA ASP A 438 8.01 -22.42 -31.22
C ASP A 438 7.61 -23.02 -29.86
N LYS A 439 8.03 -22.40 -28.74
CA LYS A 439 7.63 -22.83 -27.39
C LYS A 439 6.21 -22.42 -27.00
N PHE A 440 5.65 -21.38 -27.60
CA PHE A 440 4.31 -20.89 -27.30
C PHE A 440 3.22 -21.89 -27.75
N PHE A 441 3.48 -22.63 -28.83
CA PHE A 441 2.54 -23.60 -29.38
C PHE A 441 2.71 -25.03 -28.84
N THR A 442 3.81 -25.33 -28.16
CA THR A 442 4.18 -26.71 -27.77
C THR A 442 4.13 -26.96 -26.27
N GLU A 443 4.21 -25.93 -25.42
CA GLU A 443 4.25 -26.07 -23.96
C GLU A 443 3.13 -25.23 -23.33
N GLY A 444 2.02 -25.87 -22.90
CA GLY A 444 0.98 -25.31 -22.03
C GLY A 444 1.21 -25.70 -20.56
N ASP A 445 0.68 -24.93 -19.64
CA ASP A 445 0.70 -25.25 -18.21
C ASP A 445 -0.67 -25.78 -17.76
N GLN A 446 -0.75 -27.08 -17.47
CA GLN A 446 -1.98 -27.74 -17.04
C GLN A 446 -2.48 -27.28 -15.65
N LYS A 447 -1.61 -26.71 -14.81
CA LYS A 447 -1.96 -26.21 -13.47
C LYS A 447 -2.82 -24.94 -13.50
N ARG A 448 -2.91 -24.28 -14.65
CA ARG A 448 -3.69 -23.02 -14.81
C ARG A 448 -5.20 -23.21 -14.76
N CYS A 449 -5.71 -24.44 -14.97
CA CYS A 449 -7.15 -24.69 -15.04
C CYS A 449 -7.87 -24.56 -13.68
N ASP A 450 -7.16 -24.73 -12.56
CA ASP A 450 -7.75 -24.82 -11.22
C ASP A 450 -7.56 -23.57 -10.36
N LEU A 451 -6.89 -22.52 -10.88
CA LEU A 451 -6.62 -21.32 -10.12
C LEU A 451 -7.78 -20.33 -10.17
N THR A 452 -8.16 -19.83 -9.01
CA THR A 452 -9.15 -18.76 -8.89
C THR A 452 -8.48 -17.39 -8.97
N GLU A 453 -9.15 -16.41 -9.56
CA GLU A 453 -8.74 -15.00 -9.55
C GLU A 453 -8.69 -14.44 -8.12
N PHE A 454 -7.91 -13.38 -7.89
CA PHE A 454 -7.95 -12.61 -6.65
C PHE A 454 -8.86 -11.40 -6.83
N ASN A 455 -9.98 -11.39 -6.12
CA ASN A 455 -11.04 -10.39 -6.29
C ASN A 455 -11.63 -9.92 -4.94
N SER A 456 -12.45 -8.88 -4.99
CA SER A 456 -13.06 -8.30 -3.77
C SER A 456 -14.11 -9.20 -3.10
N ASN A 457 -14.46 -10.35 -3.69
CA ASN A 457 -15.33 -11.34 -3.08
C ASN A 457 -14.58 -12.39 -2.27
N ASN A 458 -13.33 -12.72 -2.64
CA ASN A 458 -12.54 -13.77 -2.00
C ASN A 458 -11.37 -13.26 -1.16
N THR A 459 -11.21 -11.95 -1.03
CA THR A 459 -10.28 -11.34 -0.06
C THR A 459 -10.90 -11.26 1.34
N ARG A 460 -10.09 -10.86 2.35
CA ARG A 460 -10.57 -10.58 3.70
C ARG A 460 -11.73 -9.60 3.65
N ARG A 461 -12.87 -9.99 4.22
CA ARG A 461 -14.06 -9.15 4.32
C ARG A 461 -14.05 -8.39 5.64
N LEU A 462 -14.16 -7.07 5.58
CA LEU A 462 -14.34 -6.25 6.78
C LEU A 462 -15.82 -6.21 7.16
N ASP A 463 -16.07 -6.28 8.46
CA ASP A 463 -17.40 -6.02 9.03
C ASP A 463 -17.68 -4.51 9.16
N LEU A 464 -18.81 -4.15 9.78
CA LEU A 464 -19.23 -2.76 9.93
C LEU A 464 -18.26 -1.95 10.81
N GLU A 465 -17.83 -2.51 11.94
CA GLU A 465 -16.97 -1.81 12.89
C GLU A 465 -15.55 -1.64 12.31
N GLU A 466 -15.00 -2.68 11.69
CA GLU A 466 -13.71 -2.61 10.99
C GLU A 466 -13.75 -1.59 9.84
N THR A 467 -14.84 -1.58 9.06
CA THR A 467 -15.03 -0.63 7.94
C THR A 467 -15.14 0.81 8.47
N LYS A 468 -15.90 1.02 9.52
CA LYS A 468 -16.06 2.32 10.18
C LYS A 468 -14.74 2.83 10.74
N ALA A 469 -13.99 1.97 11.44
CA ALA A 469 -12.66 2.32 11.95
C ALA A 469 -11.69 2.71 10.84
N LYS A 470 -11.67 1.95 9.73
CA LYS A 470 -10.80 2.24 8.57
C LYS A 470 -11.18 3.55 7.87
N ILE A 471 -12.47 3.86 7.74
CA ILE A 471 -12.96 5.14 7.19
C ILE A 471 -12.62 6.28 8.14
N ALA A 472 -12.90 6.15 9.44
CA ALA A 472 -12.65 7.18 10.44
C ALA A 472 -11.16 7.56 10.59
N ALA A 473 -10.25 6.64 10.28
CA ALA A 473 -8.81 6.88 10.33
C ALA A 473 -8.28 7.81 9.21
N LEU A 474 -9.07 8.05 8.15
CA LEU A 474 -8.66 8.89 7.02
C LEU A 474 -8.59 10.37 7.42
N GLU A 475 -7.51 11.07 7.06
CA GLU A 475 -7.36 12.50 7.32
C GLU A 475 -8.55 13.32 6.78
N TYR A 476 -9.02 12.98 5.58
CA TYR A 476 -10.21 13.59 4.98
C TYR A 476 -11.42 13.51 5.93
N ILE A 477 -11.69 12.33 6.46
CA ILE A 477 -12.85 12.09 7.36
C ILE A 477 -12.63 12.79 8.70
N GLN A 478 -11.43 12.78 9.25
CA GLN A 478 -11.08 13.50 10.47
C GLN A 478 -11.34 15.00 10.35
N ASN A 479 -11.01 15.59 9.21
CA ASN A 479 -11.26 17.00 8.93
C ASN A 479 -12.76 17.28 8.79
N GLU A 480 -13.50 16.42 8.05
CA GLU A 480 -14.95 16.53 7.90
C GLU A 480 -15.69 16.46 9.26
N LEU A 481 -15.27 15.55 10.14
CA LEU A 481 -15.84 15.42 11.49
C LEU A 481 -15.54 16.63 12.38
N LYS A 482 -14.43 17.31 12.18
CA LYS A 482 -14.03 18.54 12.90
C LYS A 482 -14.64 19.81 12.30
N GLY A 483 -15.37 19.73 11.21
CA GLY A 483 -15.88 20.89 10.48
C GLY A 483 -14.81 21.75 9.80
N ILE A 484 -13.62 21.18 9.59
CA ILE A 484 -12.54 21.81 8.85
C ILE A 484 -12.82 21.60 7.36
N GLU A 485 -12.87 22.69 6.59
CA GLU A 485 -13.02 22.57 5.13
C GLU A 485 -11.89 21.73 4.54
N ASN A 486 -12.25 20.57 4.02
CA ASN A 486 -11.32 19.78 3.22
C ASN A 486 -11.14 20.46 1.87
N ILE A 487 -9.93 20.87 1.60
CA ILE A 487 -9.51 21.20 0.25
C ILE A 487 -9.42 19.88 -0.54
N ALA A 488 -10.56 19.23 -0.72
CA ALA A 488 -10.74 18.11 -1.66
C ALA A 488 -10.74 18.71 -3.07
N LYS A 489 -9.60 19.04 -3.52
CA LYS A 489 -9.45 19.72 -4.81
C LYS A 489 -8.77 18.85 -5.83
#